data_58ca53f3c35b07e963ef27dfa663a9f8
#
_entry.id   58ca53f3c35b07e963ef27dfa663a9f8
#
_cell.length_a   1.000
_cell.length_b   1.000
_cell.length_c   1.000
_cell.angle_alpha   90.00
_cell.angle_beta   90.00
_cell.angle_gamma   90.00
#
_symmetry.space_group_name_H-M   'P 1'
#
loop_
_entity.id
_entity.type
_entity.pdbx_description
1 polymer ?
#
loop_
_entity_poly.entity_id
_entity_poly.type
_entity_poly.pdbx_seq_one_letter_code
_entity_poly.pdbx_strand_id
1 'polypeptide(L)'
;MERNNLRPHLVMSMTDYAAQALKHFEINTELLRFRLLTGTSGHASIKRSVGSVELMLPYGFNFSDPDRQRWLILIIIRELRFQACHILPPRLDEFARQYNLRHQRTCIKNITSRWGSCSSLGNINLSLWLMLAPKELTDYVILHELAHLNEMNHGPHFWAEVDRMTHNQGRALEREMKQFSLQTAVMFKVFNQITRGFQLK
;
A
#
# COMPACT_ATOMS: atom_id res chain seq x y z
N MET A 1 20.76 34.89 -35.64
CA MET A 1 20.34 33.47 -35.66
C MET A 1 20.82 32.84 -34.37
N GLU A 2 20.02 32.97 -33.33
CA GLU A 2 20.30 32.33 -32.01
C GLU A 2 19.75 30.92 -32.06
N ARG A 3 20.64 29.94 -31.94
CA ARG A 3 20.25 28.54 -31.81
C ARG A 3 19.70 28.34 -30.40
N ASN A 4 18.38 28.15 -30.34
CA ASN A 4 17.68 27.75 -29.10
C ASN A 4 18.22 26.41 -28.62
N ASN A 5 19.08 26.44 -27.64
CA ASN A 5 19.64 25.26 -26.96
C ASN A 5 18.59 24.77 -25.94
N LEU A 6 17.57 24.08 -26.45
CA LEU A 6 16.63 23.31 -25.63
C LEU A 6 17.46 22.24 -24.91
N ARG A 7 17.78 22.46 -23.64
CA ARG A 7 18.31 21.40 -22.77
C ARG A 7 17.32 20.25 -22.80
N PRO A 8 17.77 19.02 -23.10
CA PRO A 8 16.86 17.87 -23.02
C PRO A 8 16.38 17.80 -21.57
N HIS A 9 15.08 17.82 -21.34
CA HIS A 9 14.50 17.45 -20.07
C HIS A 9 14.98 16.02 -19.79
N LEU A 10 15.87 15.88 -18.80
CA LEU A 10 16.34 14.59 -18.34
C LEU A 10 15.11 13.82 -17.85
N VAL A 11 14.56 12.96 -18.69
CA VAL A 11 13.54 11.99 -18.28
C VAL A 11 14.28 10.98 -17.40
N MET A 12 14.07 11.05 -16.10
CA MET A 12 14.67 10.14 -15.14
C MET A 12 14.32 8.69 -15.52
N SER A 13 15.34 7.83 -15.60
CA SER A 13 15.11 6.41 -15.92
C SER A 13 14.31 5.73 -14.79
N MET A 14 13.66 4.61 -15.10
CA MET A 14 12.93 3.86 -14.07
C MET A 14 13.85 3.35 -12.95
N THR A 15 15.08 3.00 -13.29
CA THR A 15 16.10 2.60 -12.31
C THR A 15 16.49 3.76 -11.39
N ASP A 16 16.65 4.97 -11.93
CA ASP A 16 16.97 6.16 -11.13
C ASP A 16 15.80 6.55 -10.23
N TYR A 17 14.56 6.48 -10.75
CA TYR A 17 13.38 6.70 -9.93
C TYR A 17 13.30 5.68 -8.78
N ALA A 18 13.52 4.40 -9.08
CA ALA A 18 13.52 3.34 -8.07
C ALA A 18 14.60 3.58 -7.02
N ALA A 19 15.81 3.97 -7.45
CA ALA A 19 16.90 4.30 -6.53
C ALA A 19 16.53 5.41 -5.56
N GLN A 20 15.93 6.50 -6.07
CA GLN A 20 15.47 7.63 -5.25
C GLN A 20 14.32 7.22 -4.32
N ALA A 21 13.30 6.54 -4.85
CA ALA A 21 12.16 6.09 -4.07
C ALA A 21 12.56 5.13 -2.94
N LEU A 22 13.48 4.19 -3.20
CA LEU A 22 13.97 3.24 -2.21
C LEU A 22 14.88 3.90 -1.18
N LYS A 23 15.74 4.83 -1.58
CA LYS A 23 16.63 5.54 -0.66
C LYS A 23 15.86 6.33 0.41
N HIS A 24 14.69 6.85 0.05
CA HIS A 24 13.82 7.63 0.93
C HIS A 24 12.56 6.87 1.35
N PHE A 25 12.54 5.54 1.16
CA PHE A 25 11.36 4.74 1.51
C PHE A 25 11.20 4.69 3.02
N GLU A 26 10.12 5.27 3.48
CA GLU A 26 9.68 5.26 4.87
C GLU A 26 8.17 5.20 4.93
N ILE A 27 7.63 4.51 5.93
CA ILE A 27 6.22 4.57 6.28
C ILE A 27 6.14 5.05 7.73
N ASN A 28 5.38 6.09 7.95
CA ASN A 28 5.12 6.62 9.28
C ASN A 28 3.63 6.97 9.38
N THR A 29 2.83 5.96 9.65
CA THR A 29 1.39 6.08 9.88
C THR A 29 1.04 5.57 11.27
N GLU A 30 -0.19 5.74 11.70
CA GLU A 30 -0.67 5.20 12.98
C GLU A 30 -0.72 3.66 12.99
N LEU A 31 -0.78 3.04 11.80
CA LEU A 31 -0.84 1.58 11.66
C LEU A 31 0.53 0.94 11.51
N LEU A 32 1.50 1.64 10.92
CA LEU A 32 2.82 1.09 10.62
C LEU A 32 3.90 2.15 10.63
N ARG A 33 4.98 1.86 11.39
CA ARG A 33 6.27 2.52 11.25
C ARG A 33 7.24 1.59 10.55
N PHE A 34 7.65 1.92 9.33
CA PHE A 34 8.65 1.16 8.55
C PHE A 34 9.82 2.06 8.22
N ARG A 35 11.03 1.68 8.63
CA ARG A 35 12.25 2.45 8.37
C ARG A 35 13.32 1.61 7.70
N LEU A 36 13.99 2.19 6.70
CA LEU A 36 15.24 1.70 6.15
C LEU A 36 16.39 2.39 6.88
N LEU A 37 17.31 1.61 7.42
CA LEU A 37 18.49 2.10 8.13
C LEU A 37 19.75 1.57 7.45
N THR A 38 20.83 2.34 7.41
CA THR A 38 22.11 1.86 6.91
C THR A 38 22.94 1.36 8.08
N GLY A 39 23.32 0.08 8.03
CA GLY A 39 24.16 -0.57 9.03
C GLY A 39 25.64 -0.40 8.79
N THR A 40 26.42 -0.80 9.76
CA THR A 40 27.89 -0.91 9.68
C THR A 40 28.35 -2.32 9.29
N SER A 41 27.43 -3.30 9.32
CA SER A 41 27.67 -4.69 8.94
C SER A 41 27.59 -4.91 7.43
N GLY A 42 28.26 -5.92 6.91
CA GLY A 42 28.12 -6.41 5.54
C GLY A 42 26.81 -7.16 5.26
N HIS A 43 25.96 -7.36 6.27
CA HIS A 43 24.73 -8.15 6.17
C HIS A 43 23.48 -7.30 6.48
N ALA A 44 22.37 -7.63 5.79
CA ALA A 44 21.07 -7.06 6.12
C ALA A 44 20.48 -7.77 7.35
N SER A 45 19.74 -7.02 8.16
CA SER A 45 18.96 -7.58 9.26
C SER A 45 17.60 -6.90 9.38
N ILE A 46 16.61 -7.60 9.94
CA ILE A 46 15.25 -7.09 10.10
C ILE A 46 14.85 -7.26 11.56
N LYS A 47 14.45 -6.17 12.18
CA LYS A 47 13.75 -6.15 13.46
C LYS A 47 12.30 -5.79 13.20
N ARG A 48 11.37 -6.66 13.58
CA ARG A 48 9.94 -6.43 13.37
C ARG A 48 9.09 -6.82 14.57
N SER A 49 8.01 -6.09 14.74
CA SER A 49 6.82 -6.41 15.52
C SER A 49 5.60 -6.00 14.72
N VAL A 50 4.39 -6.32 15.17
CA VAL A 50 3.18 -5.78 14.55
C VAL A 50 3.18 -4.27 14.74
N GLY A 51 2.99 -3.53 13.65
CA GLY A 51 3.04 -2.07 13.59
C GLY A 51 4.45 -1.46 13.49
N SER A 52 5.54 -2.27 13.47
CA SER A 52 6.89 -1.71 13.38
C SER A 52 7.84 -2.63 12.61
N VAL A 53 8.60 -2.04 11.68
CA VAL A 53 9.68 -2.70 10.91
C VAL A 53 10.89 -1.78 10.83
N GLU A 54 12.05 -2.30 11.21
CA GLU A 54 13.35 -1.70 10.97
C GLU A 54 14.17 -2.65 10.10
N LEU A 55 14.42 -2.25 8.86
CA LEU A 55 15.27 -2.98 7.92
C LEU A 55 16.63 -2.31 7.87
N MET A 56 17.62 -2.97 8.43
CA MET A 56 19.02 -2.57 8.37
C MET A 56 19.62 -3.07 7.07
N LEU A 57 20.06 -2.16 6.23
CA LEU A 57 20.76 -2.46 4.98
C LEU A 57 22.26 -2.63 5.23
N PRO A 58 22.96 -3.45 4.43
CA PRO A 58 24.42 -3.58 4.51
C PRO A 58 25.11 -2.24 4.29
N TYR A 59 26.30 -2.09 4.90
CA TYR A 59 27.16 -0.95 4.62
C TYR A 59 27.44 -0.84 3.09
N GLY A 60 27.38 0.38 2.56
CA GLY A 60 27.62 0.63 1.13
C GLY A 60 26.53 0.05 0.21
N PHE A 61 25.28 -0.14 0.69
CA PHE A 61 24.18 -0.60 -0.15
C PHE A 61 23.97 0.30 -1.36
N ASN A 62 24.16 -0.25 -2.56
CA ASN A 62 24.00 0.48 -3.81
C ASN A 62 22.55 0.46 -4.28
N PHE A 63 21.84 1.57 -4.09
CA PHE A 63 20.44 1.72 -4.54
C PHE A 63 20.29 1.79 -6.07
N SER A 64 21.35 2.04 -6.84
CA SER A 64 21.29 2.08 -8.31
C SER A 64 21.50 0.70 -8.95
N ASP A 65 21.86 -0.31 -8.19
CA ASP A 65 22.00 -1.69 -8.67
C ASP A 65 20.62 -2.35 -8.85
N PRO A 66 20.24 -2.78 -10.07
CA PRO A 66 18.92 -3.35 -10.35
C PRO A 66 18.60 -4.61 -9.53
N ASP A 67 19.58 -5.46 -9.25
CA ASP A 67 19.36 -6.70 -8.48
C ASP A 67 19.14 -6.38 -7.01
N ARG A 68 19.87 -5.39 -6.47
CA ARG A 68 19.66 -4.88 -5.11
C ARG A 68 18.32 -4.14 -4.98
N GLN A 69 17.90 -3.38 -5.99
CA GLN A 69 16.57 -2.77 -6.02
C GLN A 69 15.49 -3.85 -5.96
N ARG A 70 15.59 -4.86 -6.82
CA ARG A 70 14.64 -5.98 -6.86
C ARG A 70 14.57 -6.69 -5.51
N TRP A 71 15.72 -7.05 -4.96
CA TRP A 71 15.82 -7.69 -3.65
C TRP A 71 15.14 -6.85 -2.56
N LEU A 72 15.43 -5.54 -2.50
CA LEU A 72 14.87 -4.65 -1.50
C LEU A 72 13.35 -4.52 -1.64
N ILE A 73 12.84 -4.34 -2.87
CA ILE A 73 11.38 -4.27 -3.13
C ILE A 73 10.68 -5.56 -2.68
N LEU A 74 11.27 -6.73 -2.96
CA LEU A 74 10.70 -8.02 -2.53
C LEU A 74 10.67 -8.13 -1.00
N ILE A 75 11.70 -7.68 -0.31
CA ILE A 75 11.72 -7.63 1.16
C ILE A 75 10.62 -6.68 1.68
N ILE A 76 10.50 -5.47 1.11
CA ILE A 76 9.44 -4.52 1.48
C ILE A 76 8.06 -5.18 1.32
N ILE A 77 7.78 -5.79 0.16
CA ILE A 77 6.50 -6.47 -0.10
C ILE A 77 6.24 -7.59 0.92
N ARG A 78 7.27 -8.37 1.26
CA ARG A 78 7.15 -9.44 2.26
C ARG A 78 6.79 -8.90 3.64
N GLU A 79 7.47 -7.84 4.06
CA GLU A 79 7.21 -7.23 5.37
C GLU A 79 5.85 -6.52 5.41
N LEU A 80 5.46 -5.82 4.34
CA LEU A 80 4.13 -5.23 4.22
C LEU A 80 3.04 -6.29 4.26
N ARG A 81 3.24 -7.44 3.62
CA ARG A 81 2.30 -8.57 3.70
C ARG A 81 2.17 -9.08 5.13
N PHE A 82 3.29 -9.25 5.83
CA PHE A 82 3.26 -9.66 7.24
C PHE A 82 2.43 -8.67 8.07
N GLN A 83 2.70 -7.37 7.96
CA GLN A 83 1.98 -6.34 8.71
C GLN A 83 0.49 -6.32 8.34
N ALA A 84 0.17 -6.32 7.04
CA ALA A 84 -1.20 -6.30 6.56
C ALA A 84 -2.01 -7.51 7.05
N CYS A 85 -1.41 -8.71 7.07
CA CYS A 85 -2.08 -9.92 7.56
C CYS A 85 -2.39 -9.87 9.07
N HIS A 86 -1.60 -9.12 9.86
CA HIS A 86 -1.80 -9.01 11.31
C HIS A 86 -2.64 -7.80 11.72
N ILE A 87 -2.73 -6.77 10.87
CA ILE A 87 -3.41 -5.52 11.21
C ILE A 87 -4.78 -5.42 10.54
N LEU A 88 -4.88 -5.71 9.24
CA LEU A 88 -6.12 -5.41 8.50
C LEU A 88 -7.29 -6.36 8.81
N PRO A 89 -7.12 -7.71 8.90
CA PRO A 89 -8.25 -8.59 9.21
C PRO A 89 -8.87 -8.33 10.59
N PRO A 90 -8.10 -8.22 11.71
CA PRO A 90 -8.69 -7.90 13.01
C PRO A 90 -9.45 -6.57 13.02
N ARG A 91 -8.94 -5.56 12.28
CA ARG A 91 -9.58 -4.27 12.15
C ARG A 91 -10.88 -4.35 11.34
N LEU A 92 -10.90 -5.14 10.27
CA LEU A 92 -12.13 -5.41 9.51
C LEU A 92 -13.17 -6.13 10.38
N ASP A 93 -12.75 -7.14 11.17
CA ASP A 93 -13.62 -7.86 12.09
C ASP A 93 -14.21 -6.95 13.18
N GLU A 94 -13.43 -5.98 13.66
CA GLU A 94 -13.89 -4.96 14.62
C GLU A 94 -15.00 -4.11 14.02
N PHE A 95 -14.81 -3.55 12.80
CA PHE A 95 -15.84 -2.78 12.12
C PHE A 95 -17.06 -3.64 11.75
N ALA A 96 -16.86 -4.86 11.29
CA ALA A 96 -17.97 -5.77 10.99
C ALA A 96 -18.84 -6.00 12.23
N ARG A 97 -18.26 -6.21 13.40
CA ARG A 97 -19.00 -6.32 14.67
C ARG A 97 -19.69 -5.02 15.05
N GLN A 98 -18.99 -3.89 14.95
CA GLN A 98 -19.52 -2.56 15.29
C GLN A 98 -20.78 -2.22 14.50
N TYR A 99 -20.81 -2.60 13.21
CA TYR A 99 -21.93 -2.29 12.31
C TYR A 99 -22.87 -3.46 12.07
N ASN A 100 -22.71 -4.57 12.82
CA ASN A 100 -23.52 -5.79 12.73
C ASN A 100 -23.54 -6.41 11.31
N LEU A 101 -22.36 -6.41 10.67
CA LEU A 101 -22.15 -7.00 9.35
C LEU A 101 -21.43 -8.36 9.47
N ARG A 102 -21.71 -9.27 8.53
CA ARG A 102 -21.07 -10.60 8.50
C ARG A 102 -20.43 -10.83 7.14
N HIS A 103 -19.13 -10.97 7.12
CA HIS A 103 -18.36 -11.39 5.95
C HIS A 103 -17.96 -12.86 6.08
N GLN A 104 -17.59 -13.50 4.96
CA GLN A 104 -17.20 -14.91 4.93
C GLN A 104 -15.70 -15.10 5.17
N ARG A 105 -14.89 -14.35 4.44
CA ARG A 105 -13.43 -14.50 4.46
C ARG A 105 -12.74 -13.19 4.13
N THR A 106 -11.63 -12.92 4.83
CA THR A 106 -10.72 -11.82 4.50
C THR A 106 -9.40 -12.37 3.96
N CYS A 107 -8.93 -11.82 2.83
CA CYS A 107 -7.64 -12.18 2.22
C CYS A 107 -6.80 -10.94 1.94
N ILE A 108 -5.51 -11.02 2.23
CA ILE A 108 -4.55 -9.98 1.86
C ILE A 108 -3.91 -10.34 0.51
N LYS A 109 -3.98 -9.41 -0.43
CA LYS A 109 -3.49 -9.57 -1.80
C LYS A 109 -2.40 -8.55 -2.13
N ASN A 110 -1.44 -8.94 -2.96
CA ASN A 110 -0.49 -8.00 -3.57
C ASN A 110 -1.10 -7.48 -4.87
N ILE A 111 -1.99 -6.49 -4.76
CA ILE A 111 -2.70 -5.88 -5.89
C ILE A 111 -2.52 -4.36 -5.79
N THR A 112 -2.11 -3.73 -6.90
CA THR A 112 -1.90 -2.28 -7.00
C THR A 112 -2.97 -1.57 -7.82
N SER A 113 -3.87 -2.31 -8.48
CA SER A 113 -4.96 -1.76 -9.30
C SER A 113 -6.21 -1.37 -8.51
N ARG A 114 -6.34 -1.84 -7.28
CA ARG A 114 -7.44 -1.54 -6.36
C ARG A 114 -7.00 -1.74 -4.92
N TRP A 115 -7.66 -1.07 -3.99
CA TRP A 115 -7.35 -1.14 -2.56
C TRP A 115 -8.08 -2.28 -1.85
N GLY A 116 -9.28 -2.61 -2.34
CA GLY A 116 -10.07 -3.70 -1.82
C GLY A 116 -11.02 -4.28 -2.88
N SER A 117 -11.73 -5.33 -2.52
CA SER A 117 -12.88 -5.86 -3.27
C SER A 117 -13.73 -6.76 -2.37
N CYS A 118 -15.04 -6.68 -2.52
CA CYS A 118 -16.00 -7.61 -1.91
C CYS A 118 -16.71 -8.40 -3.01
N SER A 119 -16.88 -9.71 -2.81
CA SER A 119 -17.67 -10.56 -3.72
C SER A 119 -19.10 -10.69 -3.21
N SER A 120 -20.02 -11.10 -4.10
CA SER A 120 -21.42 -11.41 -3.73
C SER A 120 -21.55 -12.51 -2.68
N LEU A 121 -20.52 -13.32 -2.48
CA LEU A 121 -20.46 -14.34 -1.41
C LEU A 121 -19.91 -13.76 -0.08
N GLY A 122 -19.66 -12.46 0.01
CA GLY A 122 -19.12 -11.83 1.21
C GLY A 122 -17.62 -12.10 1.46
N ASN A 123 -16.84 -12.51 0.43
CA ASN A 123 -15.39 -12.60 0.56
C ASN A 123 -14.76 -11.22 0.29
N ILE A 124 -14.00 -10.72 1.25
CA ILE A 124 -13.33 -9.43 1.17
C ILE A 124 -11.83 -9.63 0.92
N ASN A 125 -11.30 -8.99 -0.12
CA ASN A 125 -9.87 -8.91 -0.34
C ASN A 125 -9.40 -7.47 -0.06
N LEU A 126 -8.29 -7.35 0.65
CA LEU A 126 -7.63 -6.07 0.91
C LEU A 126 -6.21 -6.08 0.33
N SER A 127 -5.79 -4.97 -0.25
CA SER A 127 -4.43 -4.82 -0.74
C SER A 127 -3.45 -4.67 0.44
N LEU A 128 -2.31 -5.36 0.39
CA LEU A 128 -1.23 -5.15 1.37
C LEU A 128 -0.68 -3.71 1.31
N TRP A 129 -0.88 -3.02 0.20
CA TRP A 129 -0.43 -1.65 0.00
C TRP A 129 -1.26 -0.62 0.79
N LEU A 130 -2.38 -1.02 1.42
CA LEU A 130 -3.08 -0.21 2.40
C LEU A 130 -2.20 0.17 3.60
N MET A 131 -1.14 -0.60 3.85
CA MET A 131 -0.16 -0.27 4.89
C MET A 131 0.65 1.01 4.62
N LEU A 132 0.60 1.56 3.39
CA LEU A 132 1.17 2.86 3.03
C LEU A 132 0.22 4.02 3.33
N ALA A 133 -1.08 3.74 3.41
CA ALA A 133 -2.10 4.77 3.56
C ALA A 133 -2.23 5.25 5.02
N PRO A 134 -2.60 6.51 5.25
CA PRO A 134 -3.07 6.95 6.55
C PRO A 134 -4.16 6.03 7.09
N LYS A 135 -4.24 5.90 8.40
CA LYS A 135 -5.22 5.05 9.08
C LYS A 135 -6.65 5.34 8.63
N GLU A 136 -7.02 6.61 8.51
CA GLU A 136 -8.36 7.04 8.09
C GLU A 136 -8.74 6.53 6.69
N LEU A 137 -7.80 6.57 5.74
CA LEU A 137 -8.03 6.06 4.40
C LEU A 137 -8.06 4.52 4.37
N THR A 138 -7.26 3.87 5.21
CA THR A 138 -7.32 2.42 5.40
C THR A 138 -8.68 2.01 5.96
N ASP A 139 -9.17 2.70 6.98
CA ASP A 139 -10.48 2.48 7.58
C ASP A 139 -11.60 2.69 6.56
N TYR A 140 -11.51 3.78 5.80
CA TYR A 140 -12.47 4.06 4.73
C TYR A 140 -12.56 2.89 3.73
N VAL A 141 -11.42 2.36 3.26
CA VAL A 141 -11.44 1.21 2.34
C VAL A 141 -12.09 -0.01 2.98
N ILE A 142 -11.77 -0.31 4.23
CA ILE A 142 -12.39 -1.42 4.95
C ILE A 142 -13.92 -1.24 5.05
N LEU A 143 -14.38 -0.04 5.43
CA LEU A 143 -15.80 0.29 5.55
C LEU A 143 -16.51 0.26 4.18
N HIS A 144 -15.83 0.70 3.12
CA HIS A 144 -16.31 0.62 1.74
C HIS A 144 -16.55 -0.84 1.32
N GLU A 145 -15.60 -1.74 1.60
CA GLU A 145 -15.76 -3.16 1.28
C GLU A 145 -16.82 -3.84 2.15
N LEU A 146 -16.97 -3.41 3.40
CA LEU A 146 -18.06 -3.87 4.27
C LEU A 146 -19.45 -3.39 3.79
N ALA A 147 -19.57 -2.17 3.23
CA ALA A 147 -20.81 -1.68 2.66
C ALA A 147 -21.31 -2.55 1.51
N HIS A 148 -20.41 -3.16 0.74
CA HIS A 148 -20.74 -4.08 -0.33
C HIS A 148 -21.41 -5.39 0.15
N LEU A 149 -21.36 -5.71 1.43
CA LEU A 149 -22.12 -6.86 1.96
C LEU A 149 -23.64 -6.63 1.89
N ASN A 150 -24.06 -5.37 1.96
CA ASN A 150 -25.46 -4.98 1.85
C ASN A 150 -25.83 -4.51 0.44
N GLU A 151 -24.91 -3.76 -0.22
CA GLU A 151 -25.17 -3.09 -1.49
C GLU A 151 -23.99 -3.26 -2.45
N MET A 152 -24.14 -4.11 -3.45
CA MET A 152 -23.06 -4.41 -4.42
C MET A 152 -22.77 -3.26 -5.38
N ASN A 153 -23.75 -2.42 -5.68
CA ASN A 153 -23.64 -1.33 -6.64
C ASN A 153 -23.45 0.01 -5.92
N HIS A 154 -22.59 0.90 -6.44
CA HIS A 154 -22.31 2.22 -5.86
C HIS A 154 -23.47 3.22 -6.06
N GLY A 155 -24.73 2.78 -5.88
CA GLY A 155 -25.93 3.59 -5.94
C GLY A 155 -26.16 4.40 -4.65
N PRO A 156 -27.32 5.08 -4.54
CA PRO A 156 -27.66 5.89 -3.37
C PRO A 156 -27.66 5.08 -2.06
N HIS A 157 -28.16 3.85 -2.07
CA HIS A 157 -28.20 2.99 -0.88
C HIS A 157 -26.80 2.60 -0.39
N PHE A 158 -25.87 2.29 -1.32
CA PHE A 158 -24.48 2.06 -1.00
C PHE A 158 -23.85 3.27 -0.29
N TRP A 159 -24.03 4.45 -0.85
CA TRP A 159 -23.45 5.68 -0.27
C TRP A 159 -24.09 6.04 1.07
N ALA A 160 -25.38 5.80 1.25
CA ALA A 160 -26.04 5.96 2.54
C ALA A 160 -25.42 5.01 3.60
N GLU A 161 -25.09 3.78 3.22
CA GLU A 161 -24.43 2.81 4.10
C GLU A 161 -23.00 3.24 4.44
N VAL A 162 -22.20 3.68 3.44
CA VAL A 162 -20.86 4.23 3.66
C VAL A 162 -20.93 5.46 4.57
N ASP A 163 -21.83 6.40 4.32
CA ASP A 163 -21.98 7.62 5.12
C ASP A 163 -22.39 7.30 6.55
N ARG A 164 -23.25 6.30 6.78
CA ARG A 164 -23.60 5.83 8.12
C ARG A 164 -22.37 5.35 8.90
N MET A 165 -21.44 4.64 8.22
CA MET A 165 -20.26 4.09 8.84
C MET A 165 -19.09 5.08 8.93
N THR A 166 -19.09 6.13 8.12
CA THR A 166 -18.03 7.14 8.07
C THR A 166 -18.46 8.51 8.63
N HIS A 167 -19.55 8.57 9.37
CA HIS A 167 -20.10 9.82 9.95
C HIS A 167 -20.30 10.91 8.88
N ASN A 168 -20.91 10.54 7.73
CA ASN A 168 -21.17 11.39 6.56
C ASN A 168 -19.90 11.90 5.83
N GLN A 169 -18.76 11.19 5.97
CA GLN A 169 -17.52 11.57 5.31
C GLN A 169 -17.19 10.71 4.08
N GLY A 170 -18.05 9.77 3.68
CA GLY A 170 -17.77 8.78 2.64
C GLY A 170 -17.23 9.39 1.35
N ARG A 171 -17.89 10.46 0.83
CA ARG A 171 -17.46 11.12 -0.39
C ARG A 171 -16.18 11.96 -0.25
N ALA A 172 -15.91 12.50 0.94
CA ALA A 172 -14.65 13.20 1.20
C ALA A 172 -13.49 12.20 1.19
N LEU A 173 -13.61 11.11 1.93
CA LEU A 173 -12.61 10.04 2.02
C LEU A 173 -12.38 9.34 0.66
N GLU A 174 -13.43 9.20 -0.17
CA GLU A 174 -13.27 8.70 -1.55
C GLU A 174 -12.35 9.61 -2.37
N ARG A 175 -12.54 10.92 -2.30
CA ARG A 175 -11.69 11.90 -3.01
C ARG A 175 -10.25 11.84 -2.52
N GLU A 176 -10.04 11.78 -1.21
CA GLU A 176 -8.71 11.68 -0.62
C GLU A 176 -8.02 10.38 -1.02
N MET A 177 -8.75 9.25 -1.01
CA MET A 177 -8.23 7.96 -1.44
C MET A 177 -7.87 7.96 -2.95
N LYS A 178 -8.65 8.64 -3.80
CA LYS A 178 -8.30 8.85 -5.21
C LYS A 178 -7.03 9.67 -5.37
N GLN A 179 -6.86 10.73 -4.58
CA GLN A 179 -5.64 11.54 -4.58
C GLN A 179 -4.42 10.71 -4.11
N PHE A 180 -4.56 9.95 -3.05
CA PHE A 180 -3.52 9.03 -2.57
C PHE A 180 -3.15 7.99 -3.63
N SER A 181 -4.12 7.45 -4.36
CA SER A 181 -3.89 6.53 -5.48
C SER A 181 -3.04 7.15 -6.59
N LEU A 182 -3.28 8.42 -6.93
CA LEU A 182 -2.48 9.15 -7.93
C LEU A 182 -1.04 9.37 -7.44
N GLN A 183 -0.85 9.71 -6.16
CA GLN A 183 0.47 9.92 -5.57
C GLN A 183 1.33 8.64 -5.57
N THR A 184 0.71 7.47 -5.37
CA THR A 184 1.40 6.20 -5.29
C THR A 184 1.54 5.47 -6.65
N ALA A 185 0.82 5.92 -7.68
CA ALA A 185 0.74 5.23 -8.97
C ALA A 185 2.09 5.00 -9.66
N VAL A 186 2.98 6.00 -9.63
CA VAL A 186 4.31 5.90 -10.26
C VAL A 186 5.17 4.88 -9.52
N MET A 187 5.18 4.92 -8.19
CA MET A 187 5.90 3.94 -7.36
C MET A 187 5.41 2.51 -7.65
N PHE A 188 4.10 2.29 -7.71
CA PHE A 188 3.52 0.97 -8.01
C PHE A 188 3.91 0.48 -9.41
N LYS A 189 3.88 1.37 -10.41
CA LYS A 189 4.29 1.04 -11.78
C LYS A 189 5.75 0.57 -11.80
N VAL A 190 6.64 1.29 -11.14
CA VAL A 190 8.07 0.99 -11.06
C VAL A 190 8.31 -0.33 -10.31
N PHE A 191 7.71 -0.48 -9.13
CA PHE A 191 7.88 -1.69 -8.30
C PHE A 191 7.36 -2.94 -9.03
N ASN A 192 6.20 -2.86 -9.66
CA ASN A 192 5.65 -3.96 -10.45
C ASN A 192 6.55 -4.34 -11.63
N GLN A 193 7.13 -3.36 -12.32
CA GLN A 193 8.02 -3.62 -13.45
C GLN A 193 9.33 -4.29 -13.02
N ILE A 194 9.95 -3.82 -11.93
CA ILE A 194 11.20 -4.37 -11.38
C ILE A 194 10.99 -5.80 -10.85
N THR A 195 9.82 -6.08 -10.27
CA THR A 195 9.51 -7.40 -9.69
C THR A 195 8.77 -8.34 -10.65
N ARG A 196 8.53 -7.92 -11.90
CA ARG A 196 7.82 -8.72 -12.90
C ARG A 196 8.50 -10.08 -13.11
N GLY A 197 7.71 -11.15 -13.01
CA GLY A 197 8.20 -12.54 -13.14
C GLY A 197 8.68 -13.18 -11.83
N PHE A 198 8.75 -12.44 -10.73
CA PHE A 198 9.06 -12.97 -9.41
C PHE A 198 7.79 -13.04 -8.56
N GLN A 199 7.37 -14.25 -8.21
CA GLN A 199 6.36 -14.49 -7.20
C GLN A 199 7.07 -14.90 -5.90
N LEU A 200 6.83 -14.16 -4.82
CA LEU A 200 7.15 -14.65 -3.47
C LEU A 200 6.21 -15.84 -3.20
N LYS A 201 6.78 -17.03 -3.10
CA LYS A 201 6.08 -18.23 -2.59
C LYS A 201 5.72 -18.06 -1.13
#